data_1add51e591ce3d551cd52192a52cb21c
#
_entry.id   1add51e591ce3d551cd52192a52cb21c
#
_cell.length_a   1.000
_cell.length_b   1.000
_cell.length_c   1.000
_cell.angle_alpha   90.00
_cell.angle_beta   90.00
_cell.angle_gamma   90.00
#
_symmetry.space_group_name_H-M   'P 1'
#
loop_
_entity.id
_entity.type
_entity.pdbx_description
1 polymer ?
#
loop_
_entity_poly.entity_id
_entity_poly.type
_entity_poly.pdbx_seq_one_letter_code
_entity_poly.pdbx_strand_id
1 'polypeptide(L)'
;MKILAVSDVELGFIYSPTVAQRFGDVDMIVACGDLPYYYMEFIISMLDKPLYYVRGNHASKLEEGSGGPRRAPWGAVDLHHKAIADERGVLLAGLEGCVRYNQGGYQYTQAQYWSMAFSLVPGLMANRAIHGRYLDVLVTHASPWKIHDMDDRPHQGVKAFNWLIKVFQPALHLHGHIHVYRNNIETETQVGKTRVINAYGYRELYLDVPTRPDYLYEPKRKARRYIDEMKREKKI
;
A
#
# COMPACT_ATOMS: atom_id res chain seq x y z
N MET A 1 -11.48 10.58 -1.17
CA MET A 1 -11.29 9.11 -1.22
C MET A 1 -10.86 8.63 0.14
N LYS A 2 -11.45 7.54 0.65
CA LYS A 2 -11.16 6.96 1.96
C LYS A 2 -10.27 5.72 1.80
N ILE A 3 -9.17 5.65 2.53
CA ILE A 3 -8.17 4.58 2.47
C ILE A 3 -8.13 3.86 3.82
N LEU A 4 -8.16 2.52 3.79
CA LEU A 4 -7.78 1.68 4.91
C LEU A 4 -6.32 1.27 4.73
N ALA A 5 -5.41 1.81 5.54
CA ALA A 5 -4.02 1.39 5.60
C ALA A 5 -3.83 0.38 6.74
N VAL A 6 -3.10 -0.72 6.49
CA VAL A 6 -2.82 -1.78 7.47
C VAL A 6 -1.36 -2.19 7.41
N SER A 7 -0.76 -2.56 8.54
CA SER A 7 0.64 -3.03 8.59
C SER A 7 0.94 -3.80 9.89
N ASP A 8 1.85 -4.76 9.81
CA ASP A 8 2.58 -5.42 10.90
C ASP A 8 1.75 -6.30 11.85
N VAL A 9 0.48 -6.01 12.05
CA VAL A 9 -0.35 -6.70 13.05
C VAL A 9 -1.68 -7.14 12.45
N GLU A 10 -1.99 -8.42 12.63
CA GLU A 10 -3.31 -8.96 12.35
C GLU A 10 -4.30 -8.55 13.45
N LEU A 11 -5.23 -7.70 13.14
CA LEU A 11 -6.23 -7.21 14.08
C LEU A 11 -7.51 -8.06 13.98
N GLY A 12 -7.89 -8.70 15.07
CA GLY A 12 -9.04 -9.63 15.11
C GLY A 12 -10.36 -9.00 14.67
N PHE A 13 -10.58 -7.71 14.89
CA PHE A 13 -11.79 -7.04 14.42
C PHE A 13 -11.76 -6.69 12.91
N ILE A 14 -10.58 -6.67 12.29
CA ILE A 14 -10.43 -6.60 10.81
C ILE A 14 -10.55 -8.01 10.23
N TYR A 15 -9.94 -9.01 10.87
CA TYR A 15 -10.08 -10.42 10.52
C TYR A 15 -11.39 -10.99 11.10
N SER A 16 -12.50 -10.35 10.75
CA SER A 16 -13.83 -10.68 11.26
C SER A 16 -14.89 -10.37 10.20
N PRO A 17 -16.01 -11.13 10.13
CA PRO A 17 -17.14 -10.80 9.25
C PRO A 17 -17.71 -9.39 9.45
N THR A 18 -17.50 -8.78 10.60
CA THR A 18 -17.95 -7.41 10.89
C THR A 18 -17.10 -6.31 10.25
N VAL A 19 -15.97 -6.65 9.62
CA VAL A 19 -15.10 -5.69 8.93
C VAL A 19 -15.85 -4.85 7.88
N ALA A 20 -16.80 -5.46 7.16
CA ALA A 20 -17.61 -4.77 6.16
C ALA A 20 -18.54 -3.70 6.78
N GLN A 21 -19.02 -3.90 8.02
CA GLN A 21 -19.84 -2.93 8.72
C GLN A 21 -19.01 -1.68 9.12
N ARG A 22 -17.73 -1.87 9.44
CA ARG A 22 -16.85 -0.82 9.91
C ARG A 22 -16.13 -0.09 8.78
N PHE A 23 -15.66 -0.83 7.77
CA PHE A 23 -14.80 -0.33 6.70
C PHE A 23 -15.38 -0.50 5.29
N GLY A 24 -16.66 -0.83 5.18
CA GLY A 24 -17.30 -1.02 3.87
C GLY A 24 -17.36 0.22 2.99
N ASP A 25 -17.19 1.40 3.59
CA ASP A 25 -17.18 2.69 2.92
C ASP A 25 -15.79 3.12 2.42
N VAL A 26 -14.73 2.32 2.65
CA VAL A 26 -13.40 2.63 2.10
C VAL A 26 -13.37 2.44 0.59
N ASP A 27 -12.53 3.20 -0.06
CA ASP A 27 -12.35 3.16 -1.51
C ASP A 27 -11.26 2.20 -1.94
N MET A 28 -10.20 2.07 -1.14
CA MET A 28 -9.07 1.17 -1.37
C MET A 28 -8.43 0.75 -0.05
N ILE A 29 -7.62 -0.31 -0.15
CA ILE A 29 -6.82 -0.83 0.96
C ILE A 29 -5.35 -0.72 0.58
N VAL A 30 -4.50 -0.31 1.53
CA VAL A 30 -3.04 -0.26 1.38
C VAL A 30 -2.40 -1.06 2.49
N ALA A 31 -1.62 -2.10 2.15
CA ALA A 31 -0.87 -2.90 3.11
C ALA A 31 0.63 -2.56 3.06
N CYS A 32 1.15 -2.07 4.19
CA CYS A 32 2.53 -1.56 4.29
C CYS A 32 3.55 -2.62 4.77
N GLY A 33 3.25 -3.90 4.58
CA GLY A 33 4.16 -5.01 4.86
C GLY A 33 3.89 -5.76 6.16
N ASP A 34 4.60 -6.87 6.31
CA ASP A 34 4.56 -7.79 7.45
C ASP A 34 3.17 -8.28 7.84
N LEU A 35 2.35 -8.54 6.82
CA LEU A 35 1.03 -9.16 6.95
C LEU A 35 0.98 -10.47 6.15
N PRO A 36 0.36 -11.54 6.69
CA PRO A 36 0.16 -12.78 5.96
C PRO A 36 -0.74 -12.59 4.73
N TYR A 37 -0.52 -13.39 3.71
CA TYR A 37 -1.33 -13.32 2.47
C TYR A 37 -2.80 -13.61 2.73
N TYR A 38 -3.11 -14.61 3.58
CA TYR A 38 -4.49 -14.95 3.91
C TYR A 38 -5.25 -13.77 4.56
N TYR A 39 -4.56 -12.95 5.37
CA TYR A 39 -5.17 -11.78 6.01
C TYR A 39 -5.54 -10.71 4.97
N MET A 40 -4.64 -10.43 4.03
CA MET A 40 -4.91 -9.51 2.94
C MET A 40 -6.04 -10.01 2.03
N GLU A 41 -6.04 -11.31 1.69
CA GLU A 41 -7.10 -11.94 0.89
C GLU A 41 -8.47 -11.91 1.57
N PHE A 42 -8.48 -12.11 2.89
CA PHE A 42 -9.70 -11.97 3.68
C PHE A 42 -10.27 -10.55 3.58
N ILE A 43 -9.43 -9.51 3.76
CA ILE A 43 -9.88 -8.12 3.66
C ILE A 43 -10.43 -7.82 2.26
N ILE A 44 -9.74 -8.27 1.20
CA ILE A 44 -10.22 -8.14 -0.18
C ILE A 44 -11.60 -8.78 -0.35
N SER A 45 -11.73 -10.03 0.11
CA SER A 45 -12.98 -10.81 -0.02
C SER A 45 -14.16 -10.16 0.71
N MET A 46 -13.91 -9.59 1.88
CA MET A 46 -14.95 -9.01 2.72
C MET A 46 -15.38 -7.61 2.28
N LEU A 47 -14.43 -6.80 1.80
CA LEU A 47 -14.68 -5.40 1.45
C LEU A 47 -14.97 -5.20 -0.04
N ASP A 48 -14.59 -6.15 -0.91
CA ASP A 48 -14.65 -6.03 -2.39
C ASP A 48 -14.00 -4.74 -2.89
N LYS A 49 -12.81 -4.43 -2.35
CA LYS A 49 -12.03 -3.23 -2.69
C LYS A 49 -10.64 -3.60 -3.18
N PRO A 50 -10.03 -2.79 -4.08
CA PRO A 50 -8.67 -3.01 -4.53
C PRO A 50 -7.70 -2.90 -3.35
N LEU A 51 -6.75 -3.83 -3.27
CA LEU A 51 -5.68 -3.83 -2.28
C LEU A 51 -4.33 -3.69 -2.98
N TYR A 52 -3.56 -2.71 -2.53
CA TYR A 52 -2.18 -2.43 -2.96
C TYR A 52 -1.23 -2.73 -1.81
N TYR A 53 -0.11 -3.40 -2.08
CA TYR A 53 0.78 -3.79 -1.00
C TYR A 53 2.26 -3.71 -1.36
N VAL A 54 3.09 -3.68 -0.34
CA VAL A 54 4.52 -4.01 -0.38
C VAL A 54 4.81 -5.09 0.65
N ARG A 55 5.89 -5.85 0.47
CA ARG A 55 6.34 -6.82 1.48
C ARG A 55 7.13 -6.13 2.57
N GLY A 56 7.02 -6.62 3.79
CA GLY A 56 7.93 -6.30 4.88
C GLY A 56 9.10 -7.28 4.96
N ASN A 57 9.97 -7.09 5.94
CA ASN A 57 11.16 -7.93 6.13
C ASN A 57 10.86 -9.29 6.78
N HIS A 58 9.68 -9.47 7.35
CA HIS A 58 9.18 -10.75 7.87
C HIS A 58 8.21 -11.44 6.90
N ALA A 59 8.01 -10.89 5.71
CA ALA A 59 7.11 -11.49 4.74
C ALA A 59 7.61 -12.88 4.31
N SER A 60 6.69 -13.84 4.28
CA SER A 60 6.97 -15.18 3.78
C SER A 60 7.24 -15.15 2.27
N LYS A 61 8.25 -15.90 1.83
CA LYS A 61 8.49 -16.11 0.39
C LYS A 61 7.45 -17.05 -0.23
N LEU A 62 6.89 -17.91 0.59
CA LEU A 62 5.90 -18.90 0.22
C LEU A 62 4.95 -19.11 1.41
N GLU A 63 3.67 -19.03 1.17
CA GLU A 63 2.63 -19.39 2.16
C GLU A 63 1.76 -20.53 1.63
N GLU A 64 1.47 -21.49 2.49
CA GLU A 64 0.52 -22.54 2.19
C GLU A 64 -0.91 -22.00 2.26
N GLY A 65 -1.71 -22.35 1.28
CA GLY A 65 -3.11 -21.97 1.21
C GLY A 65 -3.99 -23.13 0.74
N SER A 66 -5.30 -22.98 0.81
CA SER A 66 -6.26 -24.01 0.38
C SER A 66 -6.14 -24.40 -1.09
N GLY A 67 -5.59 -23.51 -1.93
CA GLY A 67 -5.32 -23.75 -3.35
C GLY A 67 -3.86 -24.15 -3.64
N GLY A 68 -3.05 -24.47 -2.62
CA GLY A 68 -1.63 -24.78 -2.72
C GLY A 68 -0.71 -23.62 -2.34
N PRO A 69 0.61 -23.81 -2.46
CA PRO A 69 1.60 -22.81 -2.08
C PRO A 69 1.53 -21.58 -2.99
N ARG A 70 1.62 -20.38 -2.40
CA ARG A 70 1.55 -19.11 -3.10
C ARG A 70 2.66 -18.14 -2.69
N ARG A 71 3.05 -17.27 -3.61
CA ARG A 71 4.13 -16.29 -3.43
C ARG A 71 3.62 -14.84 -3.37
N ALA A 72 2.31 -14.65 -3.46
CA ALA A 72 1.64 -13.36 -3.40
C ALA A 72 0.19 -13.55 -2.96
N PRO A 73 -0.44 -12.57 -2.31
CA PRO A 73 -1.86 -12.60 -1.99
C PRO A 73 -2.70 -12.49 -3.27
N TRP A 74 -3.73 -13.32 -3.38
CA TRP A 74 -4.64 -13.29 -4.52
C TRP A 74 -5.50 -12.03 -4.51
N GLY A 75 -5.62 -11.39 -5.68
CA GLY A 75 -6.42 -10.18 -5.85
C GLY A 75 -5.73 -8.88 -5.42
N ALA A 76 -4.54 -8.95 -4.83
CA ALA A 76 -3.75 -7.77 -4.45
C ALA A 76 -2.75 -7.36 -5.53
N VAL A 77 -2.42 -6.08 -5.57
CA VAL A 77 -1.43 -5.50 -6.49
C VAL A 77 -0.14 -5.20 -5.76
N ASP A 78 0.94 -5.90 -6.13
CA ASP A 78 2.28 -5.65 -5.63
C ASP A 78 2.82 -4.34 -6.22
N LEU A 79 3.20 -3.39 -5.36
CA LEU A 79 3.73 -2.09 -5.74
C LEU A 79 5.26 -2.05 -5.84
N HIS A 80 5.96 -3.11 -5.40
CA HIS A 80 7.42 -3.09 -5.40
C HIS A 80 7.98 -2.81 -6.79
N HIS A 81 8.86 -1.80 -6.91
CA HIS A 81 9.41 -1.28 -8.17
C HIS A 81 8.39 -0.76 -9.19
N LYS A 82 7.17 -0.44 -8.77
CA LYS A 82 6.13 0.03 -9.68
C LYS A 82 5.68 1.44 -9.33
N ALA A 83 5.41 2.22 -10.36
CA ALA A 83 4.66 3.48 -10.30
C ALA A 83 3.46 3.34 -11.24
N ILE A 84 2.27 3.24 -10.68
CA ILE A 84 1.03 2.92 -11.41
C ILE A 84 -0.05 3.96 -11.18
N ALA A 85 -1.00 4.04 -12.09
CA ALA A 85 -2.29 4.67 -11.86
C ALA A 85 -3.34 3.57 -11.61
N ASP A 86 -4.10 3.69 -10.54
CA ASP A 86 -5.24 2.81 -10.30
C ASP A 86 -6.40 3.12 -11.27
N GLU A 87 -7.47 2.34 -11.20
CA GLU A 87 -8.63 2.54 -12.06
C GLU A 87 -9.31 3.91 -11.87
N ARG A 88 -9.21 4.51 -10.67
CA ARG A 88 -9.77 5.83 -10.34
C ARG A 88 -8.81 6.97 -10.65
N GLY A 89 -7.60 6.66 -11.12
CA GLY A 89 -6.57 7.63 -11.47
C GLY A 89 -5.69 8.05 -10.30
N VAL A 90 -5.74 7.34 -9.16
CA VAL A 90 -4.79 7.53 -8.06
C VAL A 90 -3.43 6.98 -8.44
N LEU A 91 -2.39 7.76 -8.22
CA LEU A 91 -1.02 7.43 -8.58
C LEU A 91 -0.31 6.84 -7.37
N LEU A 92 0.02 5.54 -7.46
CA LEU A 92 0.68 4.79 -6.40
C LEU A 92 2.07 4.35 -6.83
N ALA A 93 3.02 4.36 -5.90
CA ALA A 93 4.33 3.71 -6.09
C ALA A 93 4.75 3.04 -4.78
N GLY A 94 5.58 1.98 -4.86
CA GLY A 94 5.99 1.28 -3.67
C GLY A 94 7.38 0.68 -3.71
N LEU A 95 7.98 0.53 -2.52
CA LEU A 95 9.24 -0.15 -2.28
C LEU A 95 9.14 -0.99 -1.00
N GLU A 96 9.48 -2.27 -1.11
CA GLU A 96 9.37 -3.25 -0.02
C GLU A 96 10.56 -3.25 0.94
N GLY A 97 10.39 -3.96 2.05
CA GLY A 97 11.47 -4.36 2.96
C GLY A 97 12.01 -3.27 3.86
N CYS A 98 13.12 -3.56 4.53
CA CYS A 98 13.80 -2.63 5.45
C CYS A 98 15.32 -2.58 5.22
N VAL A 99 16.01 -1.68 5.95
CA VAL A 99 17.46 -1.59 5.94
C VAL A 99 18.07 -2.89 6.49
N ARG A 100 19.07 -3.40 5.79
CA ARG A 100 19.70 -4.68 6.11
C ARG A 100 20.38 -4.66 7.47
N TYR A 101 19.94 -5.53 8.35
CA TYR A 101 20.52 -5.75 9.67
C TYR A 101 21.00 -7.21 9.88
N ASN A 102 20.52 -8.15 9.07
CA ASN A 102 20.97 -9.56 9.06
C ASN A 102 20.91 -10.14 7.64
N GLN A 103 20.91 -11.47 7.47
CA GLN A 103 20.80 -12.14 6.19
C GLN A 103 19.36 -12.56 5.83
N GLY A 104 18.35 -11.99 6.45
CA GLY A 104 16.94 -12.25 6.17
C GLY A 104 16.51 -11.79 4.79
N GLY A 105 15.31 -12.20 4.38
CA GLY A 105 14.69 -11.76 3.14
C GLY A 105 14.27 -10.28 3.19
N TYR A 106 14.06 -9.68 2.03
CA TYR A 106 13.52 -8.32 1.88
C TYR A 106 14.25 -7.25 2.69
N GLN A 107 15.59 -7.39 2.79
CA GLN A 107 16.46 -6.46 3.48
C GLN A 107 17.51 -5.93 2.51
N TYR A 108 17.62 -4.61 2.43
CA TYR A 108 18.39 -3.92 1.42
C TYR A 108 19.35 -2.91 2.04
N THR A 109 20.51 -2.72 1.42
CA THR A 109 21.42 -1.63 1.81
C THR A 109 20.86 -0.28 1.39
N GLN A 110 21.37 0.81 1.98
CA GLN A 110 21.02 2.17 1.55
C GLN A 110 21.31 2.39 0.05
N ALA A 111 22.42 1.82 -0.47
CA ALA A 111 22.76 1.91 -1.90
C ALA A 111 21.72 1.18 -2.79
N GLN A 112 21.26 0.00 -2.36
CA GLN A 112 20.19 -0.72 -3.08
C GLN A 112 18.88 0.07 -3.06
N TYR A 113 18.54 0.71 -1.94
CA TYR A 113 17.36 1.59 -1.89
C TYR A 113 17.45 2.79 -2.84
N TRP A 114 18.64 3.37 -3.02
CA TRP A 114 18.84 4.40 -4.03
C TRP A 114 18.59 3.86 -5.45
N SER A 115 19.11 2.68 -5.78
CA SER A 115 18.84 2.03 -7.07
C SER A 115 17.34 1.77 -7.27
N MET A 116 16.66 1.27 -6.23
CA MET A 116 15.22 1.01 -6.26
C MET A 116 14.41 2.30 -6.41
N ALA A 117 14.78 3.37 -5.72
CA ALA A 117 14.13 4.66 -5.85
C ALA A 117 14.29 5.25 -7.27
N PHE A 118 15.49 5.13 -7.86
CA PHE A 118 15.72 5.55 -9.25
C PHE A 118 14.95 4.71 -10.26
N SER A 119 14.71 3.44 -10.00
CA SER A 119 13.89 2.60 -10.89
C SER A 119 12.42 3.04 -10.99
N LEU A 120 11.91 3.78 -10.01
CA LEU A 120 10.56 4.35 -10.08
C LEU A 120 10.47 5.59 -11.00
N VAL A 121 11.59 6.30 -11.21
CA VAL A 121 11.60 7.60 -11.90
C VAL A 121 10.93 7.57 -13.28
N PRO A 122 11.21 6.59 -14.17
CA PRO A 122 10.55 6.56 -15.47
C PRO A 122 9.02 6.53 -15.37
N GLY A 123 8.47 5.71 -14.47
CA GLY A 123 7.02 5.64 -14.24
C GLY A 123 6.46 6.92 -13.64
N LEU A 124 7.17 7.55 -12.69
CA LEU A 124 6.78 8.83 -12.11
C LEU A 124 6.78 9.96 -13.16
N MET A 125 7.75 9.98 -14.06
CA MET A 125 7.78 10.93 -15.17
C MET A 125 6.64 10.69 -16.18
N ALA A 126 6.33 9.42 -16.49
CA ALA A 126 5.17 9.08 -17.31
C ALA A 126 3.86 9.52 -16.63
N ASN A 127 3.71 9.31 -15.33
CA ASN A 127 2.57 9.84 -14.58
C ASN A 127 2.45 11.35 -14.71
N ARG A 128 3.56 12.09 -14.61
CA ARG A 128 3.56 13.55 -14.78
C ARG A 128 3.09 13.97 -16.18
N ALA A 129 3.54 13.26 -17.20
CA ALA A 129 3.15 13.56 -18.59
C ALA A 129 1.66 13.26 -18.85
N ILE A 130 1.12 12.17 -18.27
CA ILE A 130 -0.25 11.69 -18.54
C ILE A 130 -1.28 12.35 -17.60
N HIS A 131 -0.92 12.52 -16.31
CA HIS A 131 -1.87 12.92 -15.26
C HIS A 131 -1.58 14.32 -14.68
N GLY A 132 -0.53 14.99 -15.11
CA GLY A 132 -0.13 16.33 -14.62
C GLY A 132 0.52 16.32 -13.23
N ARG A 133 0.71 15.15 -12.59
CA ARG A 133 1.35 14.97 -11.28
C ARG A 133 2.14 13.67 -11.24
N TYR A 134 3.11 13.56 -10.32
CA TYR A 134 4.03 12.43 -10.27
C TYR A 134 3.47 11.24 -9.49
N LEU A 135 2.93 11.51 -8.29
CA LEU A 135 2.61 10.51 -7.29
C LEU A 135 1.61 11.08 -6.29
N ASP A 136 0.63 10.27 -5.89
CA ASP A 136 -0.31 10.62 -4.83
C ASP A 136 0.01 9.88 -3.52
N VAL A 137 0.35 8.58 -3.61
CA VAL A 137 0.64 7.74 -2.46
C VAL A 137 1.94 6.97 -2.68
N LEU A 138 2.94 7.21 -1.84
CA LEU A 138 4.13 6.38 -1.72
C LEU A 138 3.86 5.32 -0.62
N VAL A 139 4.09 4.05 -0.94
CA VAL A 139 3.90 2.93 -0.01
C VAL A 139 5.24 2.25 0.23
N THR A 140 5.68 2.19 1.47
CA THR A 140 6.91 1.48 1.84
C THR A 140 6.67 0.63 3.09
N HIS A 141 7.57 -0.31 3.38
CA HIS A 141 7.52 -0.96 4.68
C HIS A 141 8.37 -0.19 5.70
N ALA A 142 9.65 0.06 5.41
CA ALA A 142 10.47 0.89 6.28
C ALA A 142 10.06 2.38 6.24
N SER A 143 10.39 3.10 7.31
CA SER A 143 10.21 4.54 7.46
C SER A 143 11.26 5.35 6.66
N PRO A 144 11.02 6.64 6.38
CA PRO A 144 12.06 7.54 5.92
C PRO A 144 13.12 7.80 7.02
N TRP A 145 14.35 8.12 6.61
CA TRP A 145 15.44 8.50 7.51
C TRP A 145 15.06 9.68 8.40
N LYS A 146 15.23 9.54 9.71
CA LYS A 146 14.92 10.55 10.76
C LYS A 146 13.46 11.00 10.80
N ILE A 147 12.56 10.15 10.32
CA ILE A 147 11.11 10.34 10.43
C ILE A 147 10.52 9.02 10.87
N HIS A 148 10.02 8.94 12.10
CA HIS A 148 9.48 7.74 12.75
C HIS A 148 10.49 6.58 12.90
N ASP A 149 11.73 6.70 12.44
CA ASP A 149 12.77 5.67 12.57
C ASP A 149 13.35 5.61 13.99
N MET A 150 14.17 4.60 14.26
CA MET A 150 14.86 4.43 15.53
C MET A 150 16.38 4.39 15.31
N ASP A 151 17.15 4.58 16.38
CA ASP A 151 18.62 4.59 16.33
C ASP A 151 19.21 3.18 16.16
N ASP A 152 18.43 2.13 16.49
CA ASP A 152 18.87 0.76 16.34
C ASP A 152 18.85 0.31 14.87
N ARG A 153 19.77 -0.60 14.54
CA ARG A 153 20.03 -1.00 13.16
C ARG A 153 18.82 -1.59 12.40
N PRO A 154 17.98 -2.45 13.02
CA PRO A 154 16.77 -2.97 12.37
C PRO A 154 15.79 -1.90 11.93
N HIS A 155 15.59 -0.87 12.74
CA HIS A 155 14.56 0.16 12.54
C HIS A 155 15.11 1.46 11.92
N GLN A 156 16.34 1.42 11.39
CA GLN A 156 16.93 2.57 10.70
C GLN A 156 16.12 2.92 9.45
N GLY A 157 15.81 4.20 9.29
CA GLY A 157 15.07 4.72 8.14
C GLY A 157 15.87 4.75 6.84
N VAL A 158 15.18 4.90 5.73
CA VAL A 158 15.73 4.86 4.36
C VAL A 158 15.92 6.27 3.82
N LYS A 159 17.17 6.64 3.50
CA LYS A 159 17.54 7.99 3.00
C LYS A 159 16.93 8.30 1.62
N ALA A 160 16.82 7.30 0.77
CA ALA A 160 16.22 7.45 -0.56
C ALA A 160 14.74 7.85 -0.50
N PHE A 161 14.01 7.49 0.58
CA PHE A 161 12.61 7.88 0.74
C PHE A 161 12.45 9.37 1.02
N ASN A 162 13.36 9.98 1.79
CA ASN A 162 13.38 11.44 1.96
C ASN A 162 13.56 12.16 0.63
N TRP A 163 14.40 11.61 -0.27
CA TRP A 163 14.57 12.15 -1.61
C TRP A 163 13.29 12.02 -2.45
N LEU A 164 12.63 10.84 -2.45
CA LEU A 164 11.35 10.65 -3.14
C LEU A 164 10.30 11.65 -2.65
N ILE A 165 10.16 11.81 -1.34
CA ILE A 165 9.24 12.78 -0.72
C ILE A 165 9.56 14.20 -1.19
N LYS A 166 10.83 14.61 -1.12
CA LYS A 166 11.25 15.97 -1.46
C LYS A 166 11.05 16.30 -2.93
N VAL A 167 11.35 15.35 -3.83
CA VAL A 167 11.33 15.59 -5.29
C VAL A 167 9.93 15.42 -5.87
N PHE A 168 9.22 14.36 -5.50
CA PHE A 168 7.95 14.00 -6.13
C PHE A 168 6.73 14.42 -5.31
N GLN A 169 6.91 14.80 -4.04
CA GLN A 169 5.90 15.38 -3.17
C GLN A 169 4.54 14.64 -3.19
N PRO A 170 4.50 13.30 -2.91
CA PRO A 170 3.24 12.60 -2.79
C PRO A 170 2.36 13.25 -1.70
N ALA A 171 1.04 13.15 -1.81
CA ALA A 171 0.15 13.61 -0.74
C ALA A 171 0.33 12.78 0.53
N LEU A 172 0.50 11.45 0.37
CA LEU A 172 0.72 10.52 1.47
C LEU A 172 1.99 9.70 1.24
N HIS A 173 2.75 9.47 2.31
CA HIS A 173 3.72 8.39 2.41
C HIS A 173 3.30 7.46 3.55
N LEU A 174 2.87 6.26 3.21
CA LEU A 174 2.41 5.24 4.16
C LEU A 174 3.52 4.23 4.39
N HIS A 175 3.82 3.94 5.65
CA HIS A 175 4.81 2.93 6.01
C HIS A 175 4.37 2.13 7.23
N GLY A 176 5.06 1.02 7.53
CA GLY A 176 4.92 0.19 8.71
C GLY A 176 6.23 0.08 9.47
N HIS A 177 6.60 -1.16 9.86
CA HIS A 177 7.87 -1.57 10.45
C HIS A 177 8.16 -1.03 11.85
N ILE A 178 7.81 0.21 12.15
CA ILE A 178 8.04 0.82 13.46
C ILE A 178 6.84 0.55 14.34
N HIS A 179 7.02 -0.36 15.28
CA HIS A 179 5.94 -0.79 16.17
C HIS A 179 5.59 0.27 17.21
N VAL A 180 4.32 0.57 17.33
CA VAL A 180 3.81 1.59 18.23
C VAL A 180 3.27 0.94 19.51
N TYR A 181 4.13 0.73 20.48
CA TYR A 181 3.74 0.14 21.78
C TYR A 181 3.34 1.18 22.84
N ARG A 182 3.55 2.47 22.56
CA ARG A 182 3.28 3.56 23.52
C ARG A 182 2.56 4.71 22.83
N ASN A 183 1.66 5.36 23.55
CA ASN A 183 0.85 6.47 23.01
C ASN A 183 1.64 7.76 22.70
N ASN A 184 2.91 7.85 23.12
CA ASN A 184 3.76 9.03 22.91
C ASN A 184 4.68 8.91 21.69
N ILE A 185 4.52 7.87 20.86
CA ILE A 185 5.29 7.73 19.62
C ILE A 185 4.58 8.51 18.53
N GLU A 186 5.32 9.42 17.88
CA GLU A 186 4.82 10.14 16.72
C GLU A 186 4.58 9.17 15.56
N THR A 187 3.37 9.16 15.04
CA THR A 187 2.95 8.26 13.96
C THR A 187 2.53 9.01 12.69
N GLU A 188 2.54 10.33 12.74
CA GLU A 188 2.23 11.19 11.60
C GLU A 188 3.11 12.45 11.65
N THR A 189 3.82 12.73 10.56
CA THR A 189 4.69 13.91 10.42
C THR A 189 4.45 14.58 9.07
N GLN A 190 4.30 15.90 9.06
CA GLN A 190 4.18 16.68 7.84
C GLN A 190 5.56 17.05 7.29
N VAL A 191 5.85 16.65 6.05
CA VAL A 191 7.11 16.96 5.34
C VAL A 191 6.79 17.69 4.04
N GLY A 192 6.87 19.00 4.06
CA GLY A 192 6.41 19.81 2.92
C GLY A 192 4.91 19.57 2.64
N LYS A 193 4.58 19.04 1.47
CA LYS A 193 3.20 18.67 1.10
C LYS A 193 2.81 17.25 1.47
N THR A 194 3.77 16.43 1.89
CA THR A 194 3.57 15.01 2.16
C THR A 194 3.25 14.77 3.63
N ARG A 195 2.17 14.08 3.92
CA ARG A 195 1.91 13.48 5.24
C ARG A 195 2.58 12.11 5.27
N VAL A 196 3.58 11.95 6.13
CA VAL A 196 4.23 10.66 6.40
C VAL A 196 3.47 10.00 7.55
N ILE A 197 2.99 8.79 7.36
CA ILE A 197 2.09 8.11 8.31
C ILE A 197 2.58 6.69 8.54
N ASN A 198 2.79 6.35 9.81
CA ASN A 198 2.98 4.98 10.25
C ASN A 198 1.63 4.28 10.37
N ALA A 199 1.43 3.24 9.55
CA ALA A 199 0.20 2.46 9.47
C ALA A 199 0.18 1.25 10.43
N TYR A 200 1.09 1.17 11.41
CA TYR A 200 1.13 0.07 12.38
C TYR A 200 -0.26 -0.26 12.93
N GLY A 201 -0.67 -1.52 12.80
CA GLY A 201 -2.03 -1.96 13.03
C GLY A 201 -2.95 -1.50 11.90
N TYR A 202 -3.58 -0.34 12.04
CA TYR A 202 -4.39 0.24 10.97
C TYR A 202 -4.53 1.77 11.07
N ARG A 203 -4.85 2.40 9.94
CA ARG A 203 -5.26 3.83 9.84
C ARG A 203 -6.39 3.98 8.83
N GLU A 204 -7.38 4.80 9.16
CA GLU A 204 -8.36 5.32 8.20
C GLU A 204 -7.91 6.71 7.76
N LEU A 205 -7.75 6.91 6.47
CA LEU A 205 -7.16 8.13 5.92
C LEU A 205 -8.04 8.68 4.81
N TYR A 206 -8.02 9.99 4.67
CA TYR A 206 -8.64 10.68 3.54
C TYR A 206 -7.56 11.20 2.61
N LEU A 207 -7.71 10.90 1.32
CA LEU A 207 -6.87 11.38 0.24
C LEU A 207 -7.72 12.28 -0.66
N ASP A 208 -7.31 13.54 -0.78
CA ASP A 208 -7.91 14.51 -1.69
C ASP A 208 -6.97 14.71 -2.88
N VAL A 209 -7.27 14.03 -3.96
CA VAL A 209 -6.52 14.10 -5.23
C VAL A 209 -7.49 14.10 -6.41
N PRO A 210 -7.09 14.67 -7.56
CA PRO A 210 -7.90 14.59 -8.76
C PRO A 210 -8.09 13.12 -9.17
N THR A 211 -9.31 12.64 -9.08
CA THR A 211 -9.71 11.33 -9.57
C THR A 211 -10.32 11.46 -10.96
N ARG A 212 -10.33 10.37 -11.73
CA ARG A 212 -11.06 10.34 -12.99
C ARG A 212 -12.55 10.49 -12.70
N PRO A 213 -13.27 11.31 -13.48
CA PRO A 213 -14.72 11.38 -13.35
C PRO A 213 -15.37 10.00 -13.53
N ASP A 214 -16.41 9.73 -12.75
CA ASP A 214 -17.10 8.43 -12.74
C ASP A 214 -17.62 7.97 -14.11
N TYR A 215 -17.91 8.92 -15.02
CA TYR A 215 -18.37 8.60 -16.38
C TYR A 215 -17.33 7.81 -17.20
N LEU A 216 -16.03 7.92 -16.91
CA LEU A 216 -14.99 7.14 -17.57
C LEU A 216 -14.99 5.67 -17.13
N TYR A 217 -15.66 5.34 -16.00
CA TYR A 217 -15.83 3.98 -15.47
C TYR A 217 -17.17 3.35 -15.90
N GLU A 218 -18.12 4.14 -16.38
CA GLU A 218 -19.44 3.67 -16.81
C GLU A 218 -19.39 2.46 -17.77
N PRO A 219 -18.51 2.40 -18.78
CA PRO A 219 -18.46 1.27 -19.71
C PRO A 219 -18.13 -0.05 -19.04
N LYS A 220 -17.16 -0.08 -18.10
CA LYS A 220 -16.78 -1.30 -17.38
C LYS A 220 -17.85 -1.71 -16.37
N ARG A 221 -18.44 -0.76 -15.68
CA ARG A 221 -19.53 -0.99 -14.72
C ARG A 221 -20.81 -1.46 -15.42
N LYS A 222 -21.14 -0.87 -16.58
CA LYS A 222 -22.25 -1.33 -17.44
C LYS A 222 -21.99 -2.74 -17.98
N ALA A 223 -20.78 -3.03 -18.44
CA ALA A 223 -20.40 -4.36 -18.92
C ALA A 223 -20.49 -5.41 -17.80
N ARG A 224 -20.01 -5.10 -16.60
CA ARG A 224 -20.10 -5.98 -15.42
C ARG A 224 -21.55 -6.20 -15.00
N ARG A 225 -22.36 -5.14 -14.95
CA ARG A 225 -23.79 -5.21 -14.64
C ARG A 225 -24.54 -6.04 -15.69
N TYR A 226 -24.25 -5.85 -16.98
CA TYR A 226 -24.81 -6.63 -18.07
C TYR A 226 -24.44 -8.13 -17.98
N ILE A 227 -23.19 -8.43 -17.65
CA ILE A 227 -22.72 -9.81 -17.43
C ILE A 227 -23.44 -10.44 -16.23
N ASP A 228 -23.63 -9.70 -15.14
CA ASP A 228 -24.32 -10.18 -13.95
C ASP A 228 -25.82 -10.38 -14.18
N GLU A 229 -26.45 -9.52 -14.97
CA GLU A 229 -27.85 -9.67 -15.42
C GLU A 229 -27.99 -10.90 -16.32
N MET A 230 -27.13 -11.11 -17.32
CA MET A 230 -27.09 -12.28 -18.16
C MET A 230 -26.87 -13.58 -17.39
N LYS A 231 -26.06 -13.56 -16.31
CA LYS A 231 -25.86 -14.73 -15.44
C LYS A 231 -27.12 -15.04 -14.59
N ARG A 232 -27.87 -14.02 -14.22
CA ARG A 232 -29.13 -14.20 -13.51
C ARG A 232 -30.23 -14.78 -14.39
N GLU A 233 -30.33 -14.31 -15.64
CA GLU A 233 -31.31 -14.82 -16.62
C GLU A 233 -31.03 -16.26 -17.06
N LYS A 234 -29.77 -16.71 -17.06
CA LYS A 234 -29.38 -18.09 -17.37
C LYS A 234 -29.54 -19.09 -16.21
N LYS A 235 -30.00 -18.63 -15.04
CA LYS A 235 -30.26 -19.46 -13.85
C LYS A 235 -31.74 -19.76 -13.64
N ILE A 236 -32.58 -19.51 -14.66
CA ILE A 236 -33.99 -19.94 -14.70
C ILE A 236 -34.09 -21.27 -15.45
#